data_1ffce89c17b6eb46e1317a6722cad60b
#
_entry.id   1ffce89c17b6eb46e1317a6722cad60b
#
_cell.length_a   1.000
_cell.length_b   1.000
_cell.length_c   1.000
_cell.angle_alpha   90.00
_cell.angle_beta   90.00
_cell.angle_gamma   90.00
#
_symmetry.space_group_name_H-M   'P 1'
#
loop_
_entity.id
_entity.type
_entity.pdbx_description
1 polymer ?
#
loop_
_entity_poly.entity_id
_entity_poly.type
_entity_poly.pdbx_seq_one_letter_code
_entity_poly.pdbx_strand_id
1 'polypeptide(L)'
;MRTPYCVADYLLDRLTDCGADHLFGVPGDYNLQFLDHVIDSPDICWVGCANELNASYAADGYARCKGFAALLTTFGVGELSAMNGVAGSFAEHVPVLHIVGAPGMAAQQRGELLHHTLGDGEFRHFYHMSEPITVAQAVLTEQNACYEIDRVLTTMLRERRPGYLMLPADVAKKAATPPVSALTVNPAPADSACLQAFREAAEKRLSTSKRTALLADFLVLRHGLRAALQTWVKEVPMAHATMLMGKGIFDKRQSGFYGTYSGSASAAPVKEAIEGADTVLCIGTRFTDTLTAGFTHQLTPDQTIEVQPHSSRVGDVWFTGIPMREAIETLTALCKTYVRDTRAPSDHSGFSFPTIEGALTQESFWRTLQTFIRPGDIILADQGTSAFGAIDLRLPADVNFIVQPLWGSIGYTLAAAFGAQTACPNRRVIVLTGDGAAQLTIQELGSMLRDKQRPIILVLNNEGYTVERAIHGPEQRYNDIALWNWTQIPQALSLAPQAECWRVSEAEALAEVLDKVAHHERLSLIEVKLPKADIPPLLSALTKALEARNNA
;
A
#
# COMPACT_ATOMS: atom_id res chain seq x y z
N MET A 1 34.35 13.41 22.26
CA MET A 1 33.44 14.47 22.74
C MET A 1 32.12 14.22 22.00
N ARG A 2 31.00 14.09 22.69
CA ARG A 2 29.70 14.03 21.99
C ARG A 2 29.53 15.35 21.21
N THR A 3 29.21 15.26 19.94
CA THR A 3 28.86 16.41 19.11
C THR A 3 27.69 17.15 19.77
N PRO A 4 27.65 18.50 19.80
CA PRO A 4 26.49 19.22 20.32
C PRO A 4 25.22 18.78 19.58
N TYR A 5 24.12 18.65 20.30
CA TYR A 5 22.82 18.28 19.74
C TYR A 5 22.41 19.28 18.64
N CYS A 6 21.95 18.77 17.51
CA CYS A 6 21.70 19.56 16.31
C CYS A 6 20.37 19.21 15.61
N VAL A 7 20.06 19.91 14.52
CA VAL A 7 18.83 19.69 13.73
C VAL A 7 18.71 18.25 13.21
N ALA A 8 19.85 17.62 12.83
CA ALA A 8 19.85 16.22 12.41
C ALA A 8 19.37 15.29 13.53
N ASP A 9 19.88 15.50 14.75
CA ASP A 9 19.47 14.70 15.92
C ASP A 9 18.00 14.92 16.25
N TYR A 10 17.52 16.17 16.17
CA TYR A 10 16.10 16.51 16.38
C TYR A 10 15.20 15.77 15.38
N LEU A 11 15.57 15.76 14.11
CA LEU A 11 14.81 15.03 13.10
C LEU A 11 14.77 13.53 13.39
N LEU A 12 15.89 12.91 13.77
CA LEU A 12 15.94 11.49 14.12
C LEU A 12 15.07 11.15 15.33
N ASP A 13 15.11 11.97 16.39
CA ASP A 13 14.21 11.79 17.55
C ASP A 13 12.74 11.83 17.12
N ARG A 14 12.37 12.79 16.24
CA ARG A 14 11.00 12.90 15.73
C ARG A 14 10.58 11.76 14.81
N LEU A 15 11.49 11.20 14.01
CA LEU A 15 11.23 9.98 13.23
C LEU A 15 10.94 8.79 14.16
N THR A 16 11.71 8.65 15.23
CA THR A 16 11.49 7.62 16.25
C THR A 16 10.14 7.81 16.95
N ASP A 17 9.76 9.03 17.31
CA ASP A 17 8.44 9.36 17.85
C ASP A 17 7.29 8.93 16.90
N CYS A 18 7.50 9.02 15.57
CA CYS A 18 6.55 8.56 14.56
C CYS A 18 6.53 7.03 14.38
N GLY A 19 7.41 6.29 15.05
CA GLY A 19 7.51 4.83 15.00
C GLY A 19 8.39 4.30 13.87
N ALA A 20 9.24 5.14 13.26
CA ALA A 20 10.26 4.67 12.34
C ALA A 20 11.50 4.20 13.13
N ASP A 21 12.01 3.03 12.77
CA ASP A 21 13.30 2.49 13.23
C ASP A 21 14.27 2.25 12.04
N HIS A 22 13.83 2.63 10.83
CA HIS A 22 14.64 2.53 9.60
C HIS A 22 14.44 3.75 8.71
N LEU A 23 15.51 4.14 7.99
CA LEU A 23 15.52 5.20 6.98
C LEU A 23 15.98 4.61 5.65
N PHE A 24 15.14 4.70 4.63
CA PHE A 24 15.42 4.19 3.29
C PHE A 24 16.03 5.28 2.41
N GLY A 25 16.89 4.92 1.46
CA GLY A 25 17.37 5.92 0.51
C GLY A 25 18.62 5.52 -0.25
N VAL A 26 19.21 6.55 -0.87
CA VAL A 26 20.48 6.46 -1.62
C VAL A 26 21.37 7.60 -1.16
N PRO A 27 22.68 7.34 -0.84
CA PRO A 27 23.60 8.39 -0.44
C PRO A 27 23.94 9.31 -1.62
N GLY A 28 24.10 10.60 -1.33
CA GLY A 28 24.60 11.60 -2.26
C GLY A 28 25.26 12.73 -1.46
N ASP A 29 26.11 13.52 -2.10
CA ASP A 29 26.97 14.50 -1.43
C ASP A 29 26.20 15.52 -0.57
N TYR A 30 24.99 15.89 -0.96
CA TYR A 30 24.18 16.84 -0.18
C TYR A 30 23.46 16.23 1.02
N ASN A 31 23.45 14.90 1.19
CA ASN A 31 22.83 14.26 2.35
C ASN A 31 23.82 13.54 3.28
N LEU A 32 25.12 13.49 2.97
CA LEU A 32 26.13 12.76 3.76
C LEU A 32 26.23 13.27 5.20
N GLN A 33 26.12 14.60 5.43
CA GLN A 33 26.18 15.18 6.77
C GLN A 33 25.03 14.68 7.66
N PHE A 34 23.84 14.51 7.09
CA PHE A 34 22.71 13.91 7.81
C PHE A 34 22.92 12.41 8.00
N LEU A 35 23.43 11.72 6.98
CA LEU A 35 23.73 10.28 7.07
C LEU A 35 24.72 9.92 8.15
N ASP A 36 25.73 10.75 8.42
CA ASP A 36 26.66 10.54 9.54
C ASP A 36 25.89 10.42 10.87
N HIS A 37 24.89 11.29 11.11
CA HIS A 37 24.03 11.21 12.29
C HIS A 37 23.11 9.98 12.29
N VAL A 38 22.62 9.55 11.12
CA VAL A 38 21.83 8.32 10.99
C VAL A 38 22.66 7.08 11.36
N ILE A 39 23.93 7.01 10.87
CA ILE A 39 24.84 5.89 11.17
C ILE A 39 25.21 5.85 12.65
N ASP A 40 25.34 7.01 13.30
CA ASP A 40 25.65 7.11 14.72
C ASP A 40 24.42 6.94 15.63
N SER A 41 23.21 6.93 15.07
CA SER A 41 21.96 6.78 15.82
C SER A 41 21.79 5.35 16.35
N PRO A 42 21.44 5.17 17.64
CA PRO A 42 21.09 3.85 18.16
C PRO A 42 19.67 3.40 17.79
N ASP A 43 18.82 4.32 17.34
CA ASP A 43 17.37 4.09 17.19
C ASP A 43 16.92 4.01 15.73
N ILE A 44 17.69 4.56 14.78
CA ILE A 44 17.38 4.55 13.35
C ILE A 44 18.47 3.81 12.56
N CYS A 45 18.07 2.77 11.84
CA CYS A 45 18.96 2.02 10.96
C CYS A 45 18.89 2.54 9.53
N TRP A 46 20.05 2.75 8.90
CA TRP A 46 20.13 3.07 7.47
C TRP A 46 19.86 1.85 6.60
N VAL A 47 18.96 2.00 5.61
CA VAL A 47 18.63 0.99 4.61
C VAL A 47 18.90 1.52 3.21
N GLY A 48 20.08 1.23 2.69
CA GLY A 48 20.47 1.62 1.33
C GLY A 48 19.76 0.77 0.28
N CYS A 49 19.13 1.42 -0.70
CA CYS A 49 18.39 0.81 -1.80
C CYS A 49 19.19 0.92 -3.12
N ALA A 50 18.78 0.15 -4.13
CA ALA A 50 19.45 0.12 -5.43
C ALA A 50 19.30 1.41 -6.25
N ASN A 51 18.22 2.13 -6.06
CA ASN A 51 17.91 3.45 -6.61
C ASN A 51 16.81 4.13 -5.79
N GLU A 52 16.53 5.41 -6.07
CA GLU A 52 15.60 6.20 -5.26
C GLU A 52 14.12 5.86 -5.53
N LEU A 53 13.78 5.39 -6.73
CA LEU A 53 12.45 4.86 -7.00
C LEU A 53 12.18 3.62 -6.13
N ASN A 54 13.12 2.68 -6.11
CA ASN A 54 13.04 1.50 -5.27
C ASN A 54 13.00 1.88 -3.78
N ALA A 55 13.80 2.87 -3.36
CA ALA A 55 13.80 3.38 -1.99
C ALA A 55 12.42 3.95 -1.59
N SER A 56 11.76 4.69 -2.49
CA SER A 56 10.42 5.22 -2.23
C SER A 56 9.36 4.12 -2.12
N TYR A 57 9.44 3.08 -2.95
CA TYR A 57 8.56 1.91 -2.86
C TYR A 57 8.85 1.06 -1.60
N ALA A 58 10.12 0.93 -1.21
CA ALA A 58 10.48 0.25 0.03
C ALA A 58 9.94 1.00 1.26
N ALA A 59 10.09 2.33 1.28
CA ALA A 59 9.51 3.17 2.33
C ALA A 59 7.97 3.03 2.37
N ASP A 60 7.29 3.00 1.23
CA ASP A 60 5.84 2.76 1.16
C ASP A 60 5.46 1.38 1.74
N GLY A 61 6.13 0.31 1.30
CA GLY A 61 5.89 -1.05 1.82
C GLY A 61 6.12 -1.16 3.32
N TYR A 62 7.16 -0.52 3.84
CA TYR A 62 7.44 -0.42 5.27
C TYR A 62 6.32 0.33 6.00
N ALA A 63 5.90 1.50 5.50
CA ALA A 63 4.86 2.30 6.12
C ALA A 63 3.50 1.58 6.14
N ARG A 64 3.18 0.76 5.14
CA ARG A 64 1.96 -0.08 5.16
C ARG A 64 1.96 -1.12 6.28
N CYS A 65 3.12 -1.50 6.79
CA CYS A 65 3.27 -2.43 7.91
C CYS A 65 3.41 -1.71 9.27
N LYS A 66 4.17 -0.61 9.32
CA LYS A 66 4.51 0.12 10.55
C LYS A 66 3.64 1.36 10.81
N GLY A 67 3.01 1.92 9.76
CA GLY A 67 2.16 3.11 9.86
C GLY A 67 2.84 4.43 9.50
N PHE A 68 4.17 4.45 9.33
CA PHE A 68 4.97 5.61 8.92
C PHE A 68 6.33 5.14 8.39
N ALA A 69 6.93 5.89 7.45
CA ALA A 69 8.31 5.68 6.98
C ALA A 69 9.00 7.00 6.64
N ALA A 70 10.33 6.95 6.55
CA ALA A 70 11.15 8.03 6.05
C ALA A 70 12.02 7.57 4.86
N LEU A 71 12.16 8.47 3.88
CA LEU A 71 12.95 8.32 2.65
C LEU A 71 13.94 9.46 2.58
N LEU A 72 15.21 9.16 2.29
CA LEU A 72 16.27 10.15 2.10
C LEU A 72 16.84 10.09 0.68
N THR A 73 16.86 11.23 0.00
CA THR A 73 17.49 11.38 -1.32
C THR A 73 18.41 12.59 -1.35
N THR A 74 19.31 12.63 -2.33
CA THR A 74 20.02 13.87 -2.65
C THR A 74 19.13 14.79 -3.49
N PHE A 75 19.51 16.06 -3.56
CA PHE A 75 18.84 17.12 -4.32
C PHE A 75 18.72 16.78 -5.82
N GLY A 76 17.67 17.22 -6.45
CA GLY A 76 17.44 17.14 -7.89
C GLY A 76 17.34 15.71 -8.40
N VAL A 77 18.43 15.13 -8.84
CA VAL A 77 18.46 13.81 -9.50
C VAL A 77 17.89 12.70 -8.65
N GLY A 78 18.17 12.70 -7.34
CA GLY A 78 17.67 11.69 -6.41
C GLY A 78 16.19 11.92 -6.08
N GLU A 79 15.81 13.15 -5.75
CA GLU A 79 14.41 13.44 -5.39
C GLU A 79 13.45 13.25 -6.57
N LEU A 80 13.84 13.63 -7.79
CA LEU A 80 13.05 13.41 -8.99
C LEU A 80 12.85 11.92 -9.29
N SER A 81 13.86 11.10 -9.08
CA SER A 81 13.76 9.64 -9.24
C SER A 81 12.75 9.03 -8.25
N ALA A 82 12.61 9.58 -7.04
CA ALA A 82 11.70 9.10 -6.00
C ALA A 82 10.24 9.57 -6.19
N MET A 83 9.99 10.63 -6.96
CA MET A 83 8.68 11.28 -7.04
C MET A 83 7.54 10.34 -7.43
N ASN A 84 7.77 9.40 -8.34
CA ASN A 84 6.75 8.43 -8.74
C ASN A 84 6.26 7.60 -7.55
N GLY A 85 7.17 7.12 -6.70
CA GLY A 85 6.78 6.35 -5.50
C GLY A 85 6.10 7.22 -4.45
N VAL A 86 6.56 8.46 -4.25
CA VAL A 86 5.91 9.43 -3.34
C VAL A 86 4.49 9.75 -3.80
N ALA A 87 4.28 9.93 -5.11
CA ALA A 87 2.96 10.15 -5.68
C ALA A 87 2.02 8.95 -5.47
N GLY A 88 2.53 7.71 -5.60
CA GLY A 88 1.80 6.50 -5.28
C GLY A 88 1.40 6.43 -3.80
N SER A 89 2.32 6.78 -2.90
CA SER A 89 2.04 6.88 -1.47
C SER A 89 0.98 7.94 -1.17
N PHE A 90 1.00 9.08 -1.88
CA PHE A 90 -0.02 10.13 -1.73
C PHE A 90 -1.40 9.65 -2.19
N ALA A 91 -1.48 9.02 -3.38
CA ALA A 91 -2.73 8.53 -3.93
C ALA A 91 -3.40 7.50 -3.00
N GLU A 92 -2.59 6.66 -2.34
CA GLU A 92 -3.08 5.54 -1.53
C GLU A 92 -2.95 5.75 -0.01
N HIS A 93 -2.78 7.02 0.41
CA HIS A 93 -2.78 7.41 1.82
C HIS A 93 -1.73 6.67 2.66
N VAL A 94 -0.46 6.73 2.24
CA VAL A 94 0.67 6.15 2.96
C VAL A 94 1.62 7.26 3.42
N PRO A 95 1.82 7.47 4.73
CA PRO A 95 2.66 8.55 5.24
C PRO A 95 4.15 8.21 5.11
N VAL A 96 4.76 8.71 4.04
CA VAL A 96 6.21 8.63 3.78
C VAL A 96 6.79 10.04 3.84
N LEU A 97 7.69 10.31 4.78
CA LEU A 97 8.43 11.56 4.82
C LEU A 97 9.57 11.53 3.80
N HIS A 98 9.53 12.39 2.81
CA HIS A 98 10.62 12.57 1.87
C HIS A 98 11.58 13.66 2.37
N ILE A 99 12.75 13.26 2.86
CA ILE A 99 13.84 14.12 3.28
C ILE A 99 14.80 14.28 2.09
N VAL A 100 15.04 15.52 1.70
CA VAL A 100 15.92 15.85 0.57
C VAL A 100 17.13 16.62 1.09
N GLY A 101 18.30 15.99 1.03
CA GLY A 101 19.56 16.68 1.31
C GLY A 101 19.86 17.66 0.21
N ALA A 102 20.05 18.95 0.55
CA ALA A 102 20.17 20.05 -0.40
C ALA A 102 21.48 20.82 -0.23
N PRO A 103 21.92 21.58 -1.27
CA PRO A 103 23.06 22.50 -1.15
C PRO A 103 22.91 23.45 0.03
N GLY A 104 24.03 23.83 0.66
CA GLY A 104 24.03 24.73 1.80
C GLY A 104 23.39 26.09 1.49
N MET A 105 22.75 26.70 2.49
CA MET A 105 21.98 27.93 2.35
C MET A 105 22.76 29.08 1.71
N ALA A 106 24.05 29.21 2.03
CA ALA A 106 24.90 30.28 1.46
C ALA A 106 25.07 30.14 -0.05
N ALA A 107 25.22 28.93 -0.57
CA ALA A 107 25.31 28.67 -2.01
C ALA A 107 23.97 28.94 -2.71
N GLN A 108 22.86 28.53 -2.10
CA GLN A 108 21.51 28.84 -2.61
C GLN A 108 21.27 30.36 -2.69
N GLN A 109 21.62 31.11 -1.64
CA GLN A 109 21.47 32.57 -1.61
C GLN A 109 22.27 33.30 -2.69
N ARG A 110 23.44 32.76 -3.05
CA ARG A 110 24.28 33.32 -4.12
C ARG A 110 23.84 32.89 -5.52
N GLY A 111 22.87 31.98 -5.66
CA GLY A 111 22.45 31.45 -6.94
C GLY A 111 23.57 30.68 -7.66
N GLU A 112 24.40 29.94 -6.91
CA GLU A 112 25.54 29.20 -7.49
C GLU A 112 25.06 28.11 -8.46
N LEU A 113 25.74 27.97 -9.60
CA LEU A 113 25.43 26.95 -10.59
C LEU A 113 26.05 25.61 -10.17
N LEU A 114 25.35 24.90 -9.30
CA LEU A 114 25.80 23.65 -8.74
C LEU A 114 25.30 22.44 -9.56
N HIS A 115 25.99 21.30 -9.43
CA HIS A 115 25.50 20.03 -9.96
C HIS A 115 24.20 19.61 -9.28
N HIS A 116 23.44 18.71 -9.91
CA HIS A 116 22.11 18.28 -9.48
C HIS A 116 21.03 19.38 -9.49
N THR A 117 21.33 20.57 -10.05
CA THR A 117 20.37 21.65 -10.32
C THR A 117 20.07 21.77 -11.82
N LEU A 118 19.13 22.63 -12.18
CA LEU A 118 18.88 22.95 -13.59
C LEU A 118 19.89 23.95 -14.19
N GLY A 119 20.86 24.40 -13.39
CA GLY A 119 21.94 25.31 -13.83
C GLY A 119 21.50 26.75 -14.02
N ASP A 120 20.44 27.17 -13.35
CA ASP A 120 19.84 28.52 -13.44
C ASP A 120 19.98 29.33 -12.14
N GLY A 121 20.52 28.71 -11.08
CA GLY A 121 20.67 29.34 -9.75
C GLY A 121 19.41 29.34 -8.89
N GLU A 122 18.33 28.69 -9.34
CA GLU A 122 17.10 28.52 -8.58
C GLU A 122 17.02 27.13 -7.94
N PHE A 123 16.73 27.07 -6.65
CA PHE A 123 16.73 25.85 -5.84
C PHE A 123 15.34 25.41 -5.38
N ARG A 124 14.27 26.02 -5.90
CA ARG A 124 12.88 25.73 -5.49
C ARG A 124 12.09 24.91 -6.52
N HIS A 125 12.65 24.68 -7.70
CA HIS A 125 11.93 23.94 -8.75
C HIS A 125 11.36 22.61 -8.26
N PHE A 126 12.18 21.77 -7.65
CA PHE A 126 11.77 20.42 -7.23
C PHE A 126 10.88 20.46 -5.98
N TYR A 127 11.07 21.44 -5.09
CA TYR A 127 10.15 21.72 -3.99
C TYR A 127 8.73 21.98 -4.54
N HIS A 128 8.57 22.86 -5.52
CA HIS A 128 7.28 23.14 -6.15
C HIS A 128 6.72 21.94 -6.93
N MET A 129 7.57 21.13 -7.58
CA MET A 129 7.13 19.90 -8.24
C MET A 129 6.56 18.87 -7.26
N SER A 130 6.95 18.91 -6.00
CA SER A 130 6.47 18.00 -4.94
C SER A 130 5.17 18.47 -4.28
N GLU A 131 4.71 19.72 -4.52
CA GLU A 131 3.48 20.26 -3.90
C GLU A 131 2.24 19.40 -4.11
N PRO A 132 1.90 18.92 -5.32
CA PRO A 132 0.67 18.16 -5.56
C PRO A 132 0.69 16.74 -4.96
N ILE A 133 1.84 16.25 -4.53
CA ILE A 133 2.02 14.88 -4.03
C ILE A 133 2.40 14.81 -2.56
N THR A 134 2.29 15.93 -1.82
CA THR A 134 2.57 16.02 -0.39
C THR A 134 1.52 16.86 0.33
N VAL A 135 1.21 16.53 1.59
CA VAL A 135 0.24 17.30 2.39
C VAL A 135 0.86 18.45 3.16
N ALA A 136 2.17 18.41 3.32
CA ALA A 136 2.95 19.48 3.97
C ALA A 136 4.37 19.44 3.45
N GLN A 137 4.96 20.64 3.30
CA GLN A 137 6.33 20.81 2.85
C GLN A 137 7.01 21.88 3.68
N ALA A 138 8.34 21.76 3.80
CA ALA A 138 9.16 22.83 4.37
C ALA A 138 10.56 22.83 3.78
N VAL A 139 11.14 24.02 3.71
CA VAL A 139 12.57 24.24 3.56
C VAL A 139 13.13 24.62 4.91
N LEU A 140 14.04 23.78 5.41
CA LEU A 140 14.59 23.95 6.74
C LEU A 140 15.66 25.03 6.77
N THR A 141 15.62 25.85 7.81
CA THR A 141 16.61 26.85 8.16
C THR A 141 16.98 26.69 9.64
N GLU A 142 18.07 27.30 10.08
CA GLU A 142 18.43 27.30 11.49
C GLU A 142 17.31 27.80 12.42
N GLN A 143 16.47 28.74 11.95
CA GLN A 143 15.45 29.39 12.75
C GLN A 143 14.13 28.60 12.79
N ASN A 144 13.79 27.85 11.73
CA ASN A 144 12.48 27.21 11.61
C ASN A 144 12.51 25.68 11.74
N ALA A 145 13.69 25.04 11.73
CA ALA A 145 13.82 23.60 11.52
C ALA A 145 12.96 22.77 12.49
N CYS A 146 13.09 22.97 13.79
CA CYS A 146 12.34 22.18 14.78
C CYS A 146 10.82 22.37 14.63
N TYR A 147 10.35 23.60 14.43
CA TYR A 147 8.93 23.88 14.22
C TYR A 147 8.38 23.24 12.95
N GLU A 148 9.11 23.38 11.84
CA GLU A 148 8.67 22.86 10.54
C GLU A 148 8.71 21.32 10.50
N ILE A 149 9.69 20.69 11.14
CA ILE A 149 9.73 19.23 11.30
C ILE A 149 8.47 18.74 12.02
N ASP A 150 8.13 19.34 13.17
CA ASP A 150 6.95 18.97 13.95
C ASP A 150 5.65 19.22 13.18
N ARG A 151 5.55 20.37 12.48
CA ARG A 151 4.38 20.73 11.67
C ARG A 151 4.15 19.75 10.53
N VAL A 152 5.20 19.42 9.77
CA VAL A 152 5.10 18.49 8.63
C VAL A 152 4.72 17.11 9.12
N LEU A 153 5.40 16.57 10.12
CA LEU A 153 5.12 15.24 10.67
C LEU A 153 3.70 15.14 11.25
N THR A 154 3.27 16.12 12.02
CA THR A 154 1.92 16.16 12.58
C THR A 154 0.85 16.16 11.48
N THR A 155 1.07 16.93 10.41
CA THR A 155 0.15 16.99 9.27
C THR A 155 0.10 15.66 8.53
N MET A 156 1.26 15.05 8.26
CA MET A 156 1.34 13.73 7.62
C MET A 156 0.59 12.64 8.40
N LEU A 157 0.81 12.58 9.70
CA LEU A 157 0.19 11.56 10.55
C LEU A 157 -1.33 11.73 10.65
N ARG A 158 -1.83 12.99 10.62
CA ARG A 158 -3.26 13.29 10.60
C ARG A 158 -3.90 12.91 9.27
N GLU A 159 -3.29 13.31 8.15
CA GLU A 159 -3.83 13.09 6.81
C GLU A 159 -3.50 11.70 6.24
N ARG A 160 -2.57 10.99 6.88
CA ARG A 160 -2.04 9.70 6.39
C ARG A 160 -1.49 9.78 4.97
N ARG A 161 -0.70 10.83 4.68
CA ARG A 161 -0.13 11.10 3.36
C ARG A 161 1.31 11.60 3.47
N PRO A 162 2.08 11.60 2.36
CA PRO A 162 3.47 12.04 2.36
C PRO A 162 3.66 13.50 2.75
N GLY A 163 4.83 13.79 3.30
CA GLY A 163 5.37 15.12 3.50
C GLY A 163 6.76 15.26 2.89
N TYR A 164 7.24 16.50 2.81
CA TYR A 164 8.54 16.82 2.20
C TYR A 164 9.33 17.78 3.08
N LEU A 165 10.60 17.47 3.31
CA LEU A 165 11.56 18.34 3.99
C LEU A 165 12.80 18.54 3.14
N MET A 166 13.07 19.76 2.69
CA MET A 166 14.36 20.12 2.14
C MET A 166 15.30 20.47 3.29
N LEU A 167 16.37 19.67 3.44
CA LEU A 167 17.36 19.81 4.50
C LEU A 167 18.71 20.26 3.89
N PRO A 168 19.04 21.56 3.92
CA PRO A 168 20.35 22.02 3.48
C PRO A 168 21.47 21.44 4.34
N ALA A 169 22.58 21.05 3.70
CA ALA A 169 23.68 20.33 4.34
C ALA A 169 24.28 21.07 5.55
N ASP A 170 24.35 22.42 5.50
CA ASP A 170 24.82 23.24 6.61
C ASP A 170 23.78 23.38 7.74
N VAL A 171 22.48 23.29 7.44
CA VAL A 171 21.40 23.34 8.45
C VAL A 171 21.35 22.06 9.28
N ALA A 172 21.64 20.91 8.72
CA ALA A 172 21.65 19.63 9.43
C ALA A 172 22.51 19.69 10.72
N LYS A 173 23.62 20.43 10.68
CA LYS A 173 24.59 20.57 11.79
C LYS A 173 24.33 21.75 12.72
N LYS A 174 23.28 22.56 12.48
CA LYS A 174 22.97 23.70 13.33
C LYS A 174 22.47 23.26 14.69
N ALA A 175 22.89 23.97 15.73
CA ALA A 175 22.48 23.65 17.10
C ALA A 175 20.95 23.66 17.24
N ALA A 176 20.43 22.68 17.92
CA ALA A 176 19.01 22.54 18.22
C ALA A 176 18.82 22.20 19.70
N THR A 177 17.60 22.38 20.20
CA THR A 177 17.22 21.94 21.54
C THR A 177 16.46 20.62 21.45
N PRO A 178 16.83 19.61 22.23
CA PRO A 178 16.09 18.35 22.24
C PRO A 178 14.60 18.57 22.52
N PRO A 179 13.70 17.75 21.94
CA PRO A 179 12.28 17.86 22.21
C PRO A 179 11.97 17.58 23.68
N VAL A 180 11.07 18.35 24.27
CA VAL A 180 10.68 18.20 25.69
C VAL A 180 9.69 17.07 25.93
N SER A 181 9.04 16.59 24.86
CA SER A 181 8.06 15.47 24.89
C SER A 181 7.99 14.80 23.53
N ALA A 182 7.54 13.55 23.50
CA ALA A 182 7.26 12.85 22.27
C ALA A 182 6.22 13.59 21.41
N LEU A 183 6.35 13.47 20.10
CA LEU A 183 5.39 14.02 19.15
C LEU A 183 4.06 13.26 19.26
N THR A 184 3.01 13.95 19.66
CA THR A 184 1.67 13.37 19.78
C THR A 184 0.72 14.02 18.79
N VAL A 185 0.02 13.19 18.03
CA VAL A 185 -1.05 13.64 17.11
C VAL A 185 -2.38 13.25 17.72
N ASN A 186 -3.01 14.19 18.39
CA ASN A 186 -4.39 14.01 18.83
C ASN A 186 -5.32 14.30 17.65
N PRO A 187 -6.21 13.36 17.28
CA PRO A 187 -7.26 13.67 16.32
C PRO A 187 -8.08 14.86 16.84
N ALA A 188 -8.40 15.81 15.98
CA ALA A 188 -9.35 16.84 16.33
C ALA A 188 -10.67 16.16 16.74
N PRO A 189 -11.30 16.56 17.85
CA PRO A 189 -12.61 16.03 18.21
C PRO A 189 -13.63 16.37 17.10
N ALA A 190 -14.62 15.49 16.91
CA ALA A 190 -15.70 15.80 15.97
C ALA A 190 -16.41 17.09 16.37
N ASP A 191 -16.84 17.86 15.37
CA ASP A 191 -17.85 18.90 15.59
C ASP A 191 -19.13 18.23 16.13
N SER A 192 -19.51 18.59 17.35
CA SER A 192 -20.60 17.93 18.05
C SER A 192 -21.96 18.10 17.36
N ALA A 193 -22.19 19.25 16.72
CA ALA A 193 -23.43 19.51 15.98
C ALA A 193 -23.47 18.69 14.68
N CYS A 194 -22.34 18.63 13.94
CA CYS A 194 -22.20 17.78 12.77
C CYS A 194 -22.35 16.28 13.10
N LEU A 195 -21.72 15.82 14.18
CA LEU A 195 -21.84 14.43 14.62
C LEU A 195 -23.28 14.07 15.00
N GLN A 196 -23.98 14.96 15.70
CA GLN A 196 -25.37 14.73 16.06
C GLN A 196 -26.27 14.71 14.82
N ALA A 197 -26.08 15.62 13.88
CA ALA A 197 -26.84 15.65 12.62
C ALA A 197 -26.57 14.39 11.77
N PHE A 198 -25.30 13.93 11.70
CA PHE A 198 -24.95 12.65 11.08
C PHE A 198 -25.65 11.47 11.74
N ARG A 199 -25.64 11.41 13.08
CA ARG A 199 -26.31 10.37 13.85
C ARG A 199 -27.79 10.31 13.52
N GLU A 200 -28.53 11.45 13.55
CA GLU A 200 -29.96 11.53 13.24
C GLU A 200 -30.28 11.07 11.81
N ALA A 201 -29.48 11.50 10.84
CA ALA A 201 -29.64 11.07 9.45
C ALA A 201 -29.39 9.56 9.27
N ALA A 202 -28.34 9.02 9.89
CA ALA A 202 -28.01 7.60 9.86
C ALA A 202 -29.07 6.76 10.58
N GLU A 203 -29.57 7.22 11.74
CA GLU A 203 -30.64 6.57 12.49
C GLU A 203 -31.93 6.48 11.66
N LYS A 204 -32.34 7.58 11.04
CA LYS A 204 -33.51 7.61 10.14
C LYS A 204 -33.37 6.59 9.01
N ARG A 205 -32.18 6.45 8.43
CA ARG A 205 -31.91 5.50 7.36
C ARG A 205 -31.96 4.05 7.86
N LEU A 206 -31.24 3.75 8.95
CA LEU A 206 -31.14 2.40 9.51
C LEU A 206 -32.46 1.89 10.10
N SER A 207 -33.29 2.77 10.67
CA SER A 207 -34.60 2.39 11.25
C SER A 207 -35.60 1.86 10.21
N THR A 208 -35.41 2.19 8.94
CA THR A 208 -36.27 1.73 7.82
C THR A 208 -35.63 0.59 7.01
N SER A 209 -34.37 0.29 7.24
CA SER A 209 -33.61 -0.74 6.52
C SER A 209 -34.01 -2.14 6.99
N LYS A 210 -34.31 -3.03 6.06
CA LYS A 210 -34.59 -4.45 6.33
C LYS A 210 -33.32 -5.29 6.19
N ARG A 211 -32.44 -4.94 5.24
CA ARG A 211 -31.16 -5.60 4.97
C ARG A 211 -30.08 -4.55 4.98
N THR A 212 -29.14 -4.69 5.91
CA THR A 212 -27.97 -3.82 6.01
C THR A 212 -26.71 -4.63 5.72
N ALA A 213 -25.82 -4.11 4.88
CA ALA A 213 -24.52 -4.69 4.59
C ALA A 213 -23.39 -3.69 4.86
N LEU A 214 -22.19 -4.21 5.09
CA LEU A 214 -20.99 -3.41 5.31
C LEU A 214 -19.96 -3.72 4.21
N LEU A 215 -19.47 -2.66 3.56
CA LEU A 215 -18.37 -2.71 2.60
C LEU A 215 -17.20 -1.90 3.12
N ALA A 216 -16.07 -2.55 3.38
CA ALA A 216 -14.87 -1.90 3.92
C ALA A 216 -13.73 -1.87 2.90
N ASP A 217 -12.88 -0.82 2.95
CA ASP A 217 -11.69 -0.75 2.12
C ASP A 217 -10.50 -0.13 2.86
N PHE A 218 -9.44 0.14 2.15
CA PHE A 218 -8.08 0.38 2.62
C PHE A 218 -7.92 1.56 3.59
N LEU A 219 -8.76 2.59 3.53
CA LEU A 219 -8.66 3.73 4.46
C LEU A 219 -8.88 3.30 5.91
N VAL A 220 -9.65 2.23 6.14
CA VAL A 220 -9.76 1.59 7.45
C VAL A 220 -8.39 1.12 7.96
N LEU A 221 -7.58 0.52 7.08
CA LEU A 221 -6.23 0.05 7.40
C LEU A 221 -5.28 1.23 7.65
N ARG A 222 -5.37 2.27 6.81
CA ARG A 222 -4.53 3.48 6.92
C ARG A 222 -4.76 4.23 8.23
N HIS A 223 -5.99 4.22 8.74
CA HIS A 223 -6.34 4.86 10.00
C HIS A 223 -6.30 3.92 11.23
N GLY A 224 -5.78 2.69 11.06
CA GLY A 224 -5.60 1.74 12.16
C GLY A 224 -6.91 1.23 12.77
N LEU A 225 -8.00 1.16 11.98
CA LEU A 225 -9.34 0.82 12.46
C LEU A 225 -9.78 -0.61 12.16
N ARG A 226 -8.86 -1.49 11.73
CA ARG A 226 -9.15 -2.92 11.48
C ARG A 226 -9.84 -3.57 12.65
N ALA A 227 -9.27 -3.44 13.86
CA ALA A 227 -9.82 -4.07 15.06
C ALA A 227 -11.22 -3.56 15.42
N ALA A 228 -11.49 -2.27 15.19
CA ALA A 228 -12.81 -1.67 15.42
C ALA A 228 -13.88 -2.32 14.51
N LEU A 229 -13.58 -2.49 13.22
CA LEU A 229 -14.51 -3.15 12.29
C LEU A 229 -14.69 -4.64 12.61
N GLN A 230 -13.61 -5.33 12.95
CA GLN A 230 -13.69 -6.75 13.36
C GLN A 230 -14.57 -6.92 14.60
N THR A 231 -14.47 -6.01 15.59
CA THR A 231 -15.33 -5.99 16.76
C THR A 231 -16.76 -5.69 16.38
N TRP A 232 -16.98 -4.69 15.52
CA TRP A 232 -18.32 -4.31 15.07
C TRP A 232 -19.10 -5.49 14.46
N VAL A 233 -18.52 -6.19 13.46
CA VAL A 233 -19.21 -7.30 12.80
C VAL A 233 -19.36 -8.56 13.67
N LYS A 234 -18.59 -8.68 14.77
CA LYS A 234 -18.82 -9.71 15.79
C LYS A 234 -19.98 -9.37 16.70
N GLU A 235 -20.13 -8.10 17.07
CA GLU A 235 -21.20 -7.63 17.97
C GLU A 235 -22.53 -7.45 17.25
N VAL A 236 -22.49 -7.10 15.96
CA VAL A 236 -23.66 -6.90 15.11
C VAL A 236 -23.48 -7.76 13.84
N PRO A 237 -23.95 -9.02 13.86
CA PRO A 237 -23.87 -9.89 12.70
C PRO A 237 -24.64 -9.30 11.51
N MET A 238 -23.94 -9.08 10.40
CA MET A 238 -24.49 -8.60 9.13
C MET A 238 -23.65 -9.09 7.97
N ALA A 239 -24.19 -9.06 6.77
CA ALA A 239 -23.43 -9.30 5.55
C ALA A 239 -22.31 -8.28 5.42
N HIS A 240 -21.08 -8.73 5.16
CA HIS A 240 -19.96 -7.83 4.97
C HIS A 240 -18.98 -8.34 3.92
N ALA A 241 -18.31 -7.39 3.26
CA ALA A 241 -17.30 -7.64 2.22
C ALA A 241 -16.19 -6.59 2.30
N THR A 242 -15.10 -6.83 1.60
CA THR A 242 -14.07 -5.80 1.36
C THR A 242 -13.98 -5.48 -0.13
N MET A 243 -13.46 -4.31 -0.47
CA MET A 243 -12.87 -4.11 -1.80
C MET A 243 -11.45 -4.69 -1.84
N LEU A 244 -10.80 -4.66 -2.99
CA LEU A 244 -9.50 -5.33 -3.20
C LEU A 244 -8.41 -4.82 -2.26
N MET A 245 -8.30 -3.50 -2.07
CA MET A 245 -7.28 -2.91 -1.20
C MET A 245 -7.57 -3.11 0.29
N GLY A 246 -8.81 -3.42 0.66
CA GLY A 246 -9.24 -3.72 2.03
C GLY A 246 -9.12 -5.21 2.41
N LYS A 247 -8.59 -6.06 1.53
CA LYS A 247 -8.39 -7.49 1.85
C LYS A 247 -7.53 -7.64 3.10
N GLY A 248 -7.90 -8.60 3.96
CA GLY A 248 -7.26 -8.80 5.26
C GLY A 248 -7.88 -8.00 6.41
N ILE A 249 -8.87 -7.12 6.17
CA ILE A 249 -9.66 -6.50 7.23
C ILE A 249 -10.43 -7.58 8.01
N PHE A 250 -11.05 -8.52 7.31
CA PHE A 250 -11.81 -9.61 7.91
C PHE A 250 -11.15 -10.98 7.66
N ASP A 251 -11.30 -11.91 8.61
CA ASP A 251 -10.89 -13.32 8.45
C ASP A 251 -11.88 -14.04 7.53
N LYS A 252 -11.36 -14.85 6.61
CA LYS A 252 -12.17 -15.67 5.68
C LYS A 252 -13.20 -16.58 6.36
N ARG A 253 -12.99 -16.92 7.64
CA ARG A 253 -13.86 -17.80 8.43
C ARG A 253 -14.93 -17.03 9.21
N GLN A 254 -14.90 -15.70 9.17
CA GLN A 254 -15.82 -14.88 9.93
C GLN A 254 -17.24 -15.02 9.36
N SER A 255 -18.19 -15.36 10.24
CA SER A 255 -19.59 -15.43 9.86
C SER A 255 -20.09 -14.09 9.29
N GLY A 256 -20.78 -14.11 8.17
CA GLY A 256 -21.25 -12.91 7.47
C GLY A 256 -20.25 -12.34 6.45
N PHE A 257 -19.02 -12.86 6.36
CA PHE A 257 -18.05 -12.42 5.36
C PHE A 257 -18.29 -13.10 4.01
N TYR A 258 -18.63 -12.32 2.99
CA TYR A 258 -18.91 -12.82 1.64
C TYR A 258 -17.70 -12.86 0.70
N GLY A 259 -16.68 -12.04 0.94
CA GLY A 259 -15.47 -12.00 0.09
C GLY A 259 -15.14 -10.59 -0.39
N THR A 260 -14.66 -10.48 -1.65
CA THR A 260 -14.23 -9.21 -2.25
C THR A 260 -15.26 -8.72 -3.25
N TYR A 261 -15.68 -7.45 -3.10
CA TYR A 261 -16.59 -6.76 -4.00
C TYR A 261 -15.80 -5.96 -5.06
N SER A 262 -16.18 -6.11 -6.32
CA SER A 262 -15.58 -5.41 -7.47
C SER A 262 -16.61 -5.18 -8.60
N GLY A 263 -17.75 -4.61 -8.26
CA GLY A 263 -18.82 -4.35 -9.24
C GLY A 263 -19.29 -5.63 -9.94
N SER A 264 -19.39 -5.59 -11.27
CA SER A 264 -19.84 -6.73 -12.09
C SER A 264 -18.91 -7.96 -12.05
N ALA A 265 -17.64 -7.77 -11.67
CA ALA A 265 -16.68 -8.86 -11.54
C ALA A 265 -16.76 -9.59 -10.18
N SER A 266 -17.59 -9.14 -9.28
CA SER A 266 -17.84 -9.81 -7.99
C SER A 266 -18.46 -11.19 -8.20
N ALA A 267 -18.09 -12.17 -7.36
CA ALA A 267 -18.85 -13.41 -7.28
C ALA A 267 -20.33 -13.11 -6.96
N ALA A 268 -21.26 -13.85 -7.56
CA ALA A 268 -22.69 -13.58 -7.46
C ALA A 268 -23.22 -13.43 -6.01
N PRO A 269 -22.80 -14.26 -5.02
CA PRO A 269 -23.21 -14.08 -3.63
C PRO A 269 -22.71 -12.76 -3.00
N VAL A 270 -21.49 -12.32 -3.36
CA VAL A 270 -20.93 -11.04 -2.86
C VAL A 270 -21.73 -9.87 -3.43
N LYS A 271 -21.98 -9.90 -4.73
CA LYS A 271 -22.75 -8.87 -5.43
C LYS A 271 -24.16 -8.74 -4.85
N GLU A 272 -24.87 -9.85 -4.68
CA GLU A 272 -26.20 -9.85 -4.11
C GLU A 272 -26.23 -9.38 -2.66
N ALA A 273 -25.25 -9.77 -1.84
CA ALA A 273 -25.15 -9.34 -0.45
C ALA A 273 -24.97 -7.83 -0.32
N ILE A 274 -24.20 -7.21 -1.22
CA ILE A 274 -23.88 -5.78 -1.17
C ILE A 274 -24.91 -4.96 -1.96
N GLU A 275 -25.11 -5.21 -3.25
CA GLU A 275 -26.02 -4.42 -4.08
C GLU A 275 -27.49 -4.66 -3.76
N GLY A 276 -27.83 -5.84 -3.24
CA GLY A 276 -29.20 -6.19 -2.83
C GLY A 276 -29.59 -5.72 -1.43
N ALA A 277 -28.70 -5.09 -0.67
CA ALA A 277 -29.01 -4.54 0.64
C ALA A 277 -29.79 -3.21 0.52
N ASP A 278 -30.70 -2.93 1.46
CA ASP A 278 -31.42 -1.65 1.49
C ASP A 278 -30.53 -0.51 1.94
N THR A 279 -29.53 -0.81 2.78
CA THR A 279 -28.51 0.12 3.25
C THR A 279 -27.14 -0.52 3.22
N VAL A 280 -26.18 0.13 2.59
CA VAL A 280 -24.78 -0.29 2.54
C VAL A 280 -23.91 0.72 3.28
N LEU A 281 -23.21 0.25 4.31
CA LEU A 281 -22.25 1.02 5.10
C LEU A 281 -20.90 0.94 4.40
N CYS A 282 -20.53 1.98 3.66
CA CYS A 282 -19.28 2.08 2.89
C CYS A 282 -18.19 2.73 3.76
N ILE A 283 -17.33 1.92 4.36
CA ILE A 283 -16.33 2.40 5.33
C ILE A 283 -14.95 2.48 4.69
N GLY A 284 -14.46 3.69 4.49
CA GLY A 284 -13.13 3.94 3.92
C GLY A 284 -12.95 3.46 2.49
N THR A 285 -14.03 3.39 1.73
CA THR A 285 -14.06 2.90 0.35
C THR A 285 -13.64 3.97 -0.66
N ARG A 286 -13.05 3.53 -1.78
CA ARG A 286 -12.81 4.32 -2.99
C ARG A 286 -13.25 3.53 -4.20
N PHE A 287 -14.24 4.03 -4.91
CA PHE A 287 -14.74 3.40 -6.14
C PHE A 287 -13.95 3.93 -7.34
N THR A 288 -12.93 3.17 -7.75
CA THR A 288 -12.12 3.47 -8.93
C THR A 288 -12.48 2.52 -10.07
N ASP A 289 -12.04 2.82 -11.27
CA ASP A 289 -12.22 1.97 -12.46
C ASP A 289 -11.68 0.56 -12.25
N THR A 290 -10.44 0.44 -11.75
CA THR A 290 -9.77 -0.85 -11.52
C THR A 290 -10.43 -1.66 -10.40
N LEU A 291 -10.91 -1.00 -9.35
CA LEU A 291 -11.53 -1.69 -8.20
C LEU A 291 -12.98 -2.11 -8.44
N THR A 292 -13.65 -1.51 -9.41
CA THR A 292 -15.08 -1.72 -9.69
C THR A 292 -15.35 -2.31 -11.08
N ALA A 293 -14.33 -2.89 -11.72
CA ALA A 293 -14.42 -3.40 -13.08
C ALA A 293 -15.01 -2.37 -14.07
N GLY A 294 -14.42 -1.16 -14.11
CA GLY A 294 -14.85 -0.09 -15.01
C GLY A 294 -16.09 0.68 -14.54
N PHE A 295 -16.24 0.91 -13.22
CA PHE A 295 -17.40 1.60 -12.60
C PHE A 295 -18.72 0.87 -12.81
N THR A 296 -18.70 -0.46 -12.79
CA THR A 296 -19.90 -1.30 -12.99
C THR A 296 -20.69 -1.57 -11.70
N HIS A 297 -20.32 -0.98 -10.57
CA HIS A 297 -21.07 -1.07 -9.32
C HIS A 297 -22.45 -0.40 -9.44
N GLN A 298 -23.46 -0.99 -8.78
CA GLN A 298 -24.84 -0.53 -8.83
C GLN A 298 -25.30 0.11 -7.51
N LEU A 299 -24.35 0.64 -6.72
CA LEU A 299 -24.66 1.35 -5.48
C LEU A 299 -25.07 2.79 -5.76
N THR A 300 -26.18 3.22 -5.20
CA THR A 300 -26.70 4.59 -5.31
C THR A 300 -26.45 5.38 -4.03
N PRO A 301 -26.38 6.73 -4.08
CA PRO A 301 -26.29 7.56 -2.89
C PRO A 301 -27.38 7.26 -1.87
N ASP A 302 -28.63 7.12 -2.32
CA ASP A 302 -29.79 6.83 -1.45
C ASP A 302 -29.66 5.50 -0.70
N GLN A 303 -28.87 4.58 -1.20
CA GLN A 303 -28.63 3.27 -0.60
C GLN A 303 -27.44 3.27 0.36
N THR A 304 -26.60 4.31 0.35
CA THR A 304 -25.29 4.29 1.03
C THR A 304 -25.20 5.23 2.22
N ILE A 305 -24.48 4.77 3.25
CA ILE A 305 -23.88 5.61 4.28
C ILE A 305 -22.37 5.48 4.10
N GLU A 306 -21.69 6.55 3.71
CA GLU A 306 -20.25 6.55 3.51
C GLU A 306 -19.53 7.18 4.69
N VAL A 307 -18.39 6.58 5.07
CA VAL A 307 -17.48 7.09 6.08
C VAL A 307 -16.09 7.23 5.48
N GLN A 308 -15.60 8.48 5.45
CA GLN A 308 -14.29 8.87 4.97
C GLN A 308 -13.43 9.36 6.16
N PRO A 309 -12.11 9.60 6.00
CA PRO A 309 -11.23 9.97 7.11
C PRO A 309 -11.71 11.13 7.98
N HIS A 310 -12.30 12.18 7.37
CA HIS A 310 -12.70 13.41 8.05
C HIS A 310 -14.13 13.86 7.72
N SER A 311 -14.92 13.01 7.07
CA SER A 311 -16.29 13.32 6.68
C SER A 311 -17.11 12.05 6.51
N SER A 312 -18.42 12.19 6.60
CA SER A 312 -19.38 11.10 6.35
C SER A 312 -20.52 11.59 5.47
N ARG A 313 -21.21 10.69 4.78
CA ARG A 313 -22.33 11.00 3.90
C ARG A 313 -23.50 10.04 4.17
N VAL A 314 -24.71 10.57 4.20
CA VAL A 314 -25.95 9.78 4.24
C VAL A 314 -26.82 10.25 3.09
N GLY A 315 -27.10 9.37 2.13
CA GLY A 315 -27.72 9.80 0.89
C GLY A 315 -26.86 10.85 0.18
N ASP A 316 -27.42 12.01 -0.15
CA ASP A 316 -26.71 13.13 -0.78
C ASP A 316 -26.14 14.16 0.21
N VAL A 317 -26.34 13.95 1.52
CA VAL A 317 -25.94 14.94 2.55
C VAL A 317 -24.57 14.59 3.14
N TRP A 318 -23.62 15.53 3.03
CA TRP A 318 -22.30 15.42 3.62
C TRP A 318 -22.24 16.07 5.00
N PHE A 319 -21.50 15.41 5.91
CA PHE A 319 -21.19 15.85 7.26
C PHE A 319 -19.66 15.90 7.37
N THR A 320 -19.11 17.11 7.54
CA THR A 320 -17.65 17.36 7.59
C THR A 320 -17.16 17.49 9.03
N GLY A 321 -15.84 17.33 9.25
CA GLY A 321 -15.25 17.46 10.59
C GLY A 321 -15.58 16.30 11.52
N ILE A 322 -15.96 15.14 10.99
CA ILE A 322 -16.20 13.91 11.76
C ILE A 322 -15.07 12.92 11.46
N PRO A 323 -14.19 12.63 12.43
CA PRO A 323 -13.17 11.60 12.27
C PRO A 323 -13.80 10.21 12.02
N MET A 324 -13.15 9.41 11.17
CA MET A 324 -13.64 8.07 10.81
C MET A 324 -13.94 7.20 12.04
N ARG A 325 -13.12 7.26 13.08
CA ARG A 325 -13.31 6.50 14.33
C ARG A 325 -14.66 6.82 14.98
N GLU A 326 -14.97 8.10 15.17
CA GLU A 326 -16.21 8.53 15.82
C GLU A 326 -17.46 8.22 14.98
N ALA A 327 -17.34 8.31 13.65
CA ALA A 327 -18.39 7.86 12.75
C ALA A 327 -18.65 6.34 12.86
N ILE A 328 -17.59 5.52 12.92
CA ILE A 328 -17.69 4.07 13.11
C ILE A 328 -18.34 3.73 14.46
N GLU A 329 -17.93 4.39 15.54
CA GLU A 329 -18.50 4.20 16.89
C GLU A 329 -20.00 4.55 16.91
N THR A 330 -20.37 5.67 16.26
CA THR A 330 -21.76 6.10 16.13
C THR A 330 -22.60 5.07 15.35
N LEU A 331 -22.11 4.63 14.18
CA LEU A 331 -22.80 3.64 13.36
C LEU A 331 -22.89 2.28 14.06
N THR A 332 -21.84 1.86 14.77
CA THR A 332 -21.86 0.61 15.56
C THR A 332 -22.97 0.64 16.61
N ALA A 333 -23.12 1.75 17.34
CA ALA A 333 -24.18 1.92 18.35
C ALA A 333 -25.58 1.87 17.72
N LEU A 334 -25.77 2.55 16.58
CA LEU A 334 -27.05 2.53 15.85
C LEU A 334 -27.37 1.14 15.29
N CYS A 335 -26.37 0.46 14.73
CA CYS A 335 -26.57 -0.89 14.19
C CYS A 335 -26.96 -1.91 15.27
N LYS A 336 -26.45 -1.80 16.49
CA LYS A 336 -26.91 -2.63 17.63
C LYS A 336 -28.41 -2.48 17.89
N THR A 337 -28.97 -1.32 17.63
CA THR A 337 -30.40 -1.03 17.82
C THR A 337 -31.27 -1.46 16.65
N TYR A 338 -30.82 -1.20 15.44
CA TYR A 338 -31.67 -1.28 14.24
C TYR A 338 -31.39 -2.48 13.33
N VAL A 339 -30.16 -3.03 13.30
CA VAL A 339 -29.84 -4.18 12.44
C VAL A 339 -30.36 -5.47 13.07
N ARG A 340 -31.27 -6.13 12.36
CA ARG A 340 -31.93 -7.37 12.79
C ARG A 340 -31.64 -8.56 11.90
N ASP A 341 -30.89 -8.37 10.82
CA ASP A 341 -30.62 -9.44 9.86
C ASP A 341 -29.56 -10.39 10.43
N THR A 342 -30.00 -11.56 10.83
CA THR A 342 -29.15 -12.64 11.34
C THR A 342 -28.76 -13.63 10.26
N ARG A 343 -29.10 -13.40 8.99
CA ARG A 343 -28.74 -14.29 7.88
C ARG A 343 -27.26 -14.14 7.55
N ALA A 344 -26.45 -14.70 8.44
CA ALA A 344 -25.07 -15.00 8.07
C ALA A 344 -25.07 -16.02 6.94
N PRO A 345 -24.18 -15.90 5.94
CA PRO A 345 -24.01 -16.95 4.96
C PRO A 345 -23.71 -18.23 5.73
N SER A 346 -24.43 -19.28 5.37
CA SER A 346 -24.14 -20.62 5.81
C SER A 346 -22.68 -20.93 5.51
N ASP A 347 -22.05 -21.47 6.49
CA ASP A 347 -20.75 -22.14 6.52
C ASP A 347 -19.98 -22.21 5.17
N HIS A 348 -19.00 -21.35 5.02
CA HIS A 348 -18.04 -21.41 3.92
C HIS A 348 -16.89 -22.39 4.20
N SER A 349 -17.02 -23.24 5.22
CA SER A 349 -16.02 -24.27 5.60
C SER A 349 -15.83 -25.36 4.54
N GLY A 350 -16.71 -25.40 3.53
CA GLY A 350 -16.75 -26.47 2.51
C GLY A 350 -16.05 -26.17 1.19
N PHE A 351 -15.31 -25.08 1.02
CA PHE A 351 -14.51 -24.92 -0.19
C PHE A 351 -13.19 -25.69 -0.09
N SER A 352 -13.28 -27.01 -0.19
CA SER A 352 -12.17 -27.82 -0.68
C SER A 352 -12.05 -27.52 -2.17
N PHE A 353 -11.03 -26.80 -2.58
CA PHE A 353 -10.68 -26.70 -3.98
C PHE A 353 -10.01 -28.03 -4.36
N PRO A 354 -10.60 -28.86 -5.27
CA PRO A 354 -9.90 -30.02 -5.78
C PRO A 354 -8.59 -29.54 -6.42
N THR A 355 -7.52 -30.26 -6.19
CA THR A 355 -6.24 -30.00 -6.85
C THR A 355 -6.47 -30.13 -8.36
N ILE A 356 -6.11 -29.09 -9.11
CA ILE A 356 -6.12 -29.14 -10.57
C ILE A 356 -4.74 -29.67 -10.96
N GLU A 357 -4.72 -30.77 -11.69
CA GLU A 357 -3.51 -31.40 -12.20
C GLU A 357 -3.19 -30.88 -13.60
N GLY A 358 -1.91 -30.95 -13.99
CA GLY A 358 -1.44 -30.63 -15.33
C GLY A 358 -0.90 -29.22 -15.49
N ALA A 359 -0.87 -28.69 -16.72
CA ALA A 359 -0.27 -27.40 -17.05
C ALA A 359 -0.88 -26.24 -16.28
N LEU A 360 -0.03 -25.35 -15.78
CA LEU A 360 -0.46 -24.18 -15.03
C LEU A 360 -1.30 -23.23 -15.87
N THR A 361 -2.43 -22.83 -15.30
CA THR A 361 -3.31 -21.77 -15.76
C THR A 361 -3.50 -20.74 -14.63
N GLN A 362 -4.13 -19.59 -14.92
CA GLN A 362 -4.54 -18.65 -13.87
C GLN A 362 -5.38 -19.38 -12.80
N GLU A 363 -6.33 -20.19 -13.20
CA GLU A 363 -7.20 -20.90 -12.26
C GLU A 363 -6.43 -21.87 -11.36
N SER A 364 -5.60 -22.76 -11.93
CA SER A 364 -4.83 -23.75 -11.15
C SER A 364 -3.80 -23.06 -10.26
N PHE A 365 -3.15 -21.99 -10.73
CA PHE A 365 -2.22 -21.19 -9.95
C PHE A 365 -2.87 -20.60 -8.69
N TRP A 366 -3.99 -19.89 -8.84
CA TRP A 366 -4.65 -19.24 -7.70
C TRP A 366 -5.22 -20.24 -6.70
N ARG A 367 -5.72 -21.38 -7.16
CA ARG A 367 -6.19 -22.47 -6.29
C ARG A 367 -5.04 -23.08 -5.48
N THR A 368 -3.90 -23.35 -6.11
CA THR A 368 -2.72 -23.87 -5.43
C THR A 368 -2.19 -22.86 -4.42
N LEU A 369 -2.07 -21.59 -4.78
CA LEU A 369 -1.63 -20.53 -3.88
C LEU A 369 -2.56 -20.36 -2.68
N GLN A 370 -3.89 -20.52 -2.86
CA GLN A 370 -4.86 -20.41 -1.77
C GLN A 370 -4.58 -21.37 -0.62
N THR A 371 -4.06 -22.58 -0.90
CA THR A 371 -3.72 -23.57 0.13
C THR A 371 -2.44 -23.24 0.88
N PHE A 372 -1.57 -22.45 0.28
CA PHE A 372 -0.27 -22.06 0.82
C PHE A 372 -0.34 -20.92 1.85
N ILE A 373 -1.35 -20.04 1.73
CA ILE A 373 -1.50 -18.84 2.55
C ILE A 373 -1.85 -19.20 4.01
N ARG A 374 -1.12 -18.61 4.95
CA ARG A 374 -1.25 -18.84 6.40
C ARG A 374 -1.59 -17.55 7.15
N PRO A 375 -2.17 -17.66 8.37
CA PRO A 375 -2.30 -16.51 9.26
C PRO A 375 -0.96 -15.80 9.49
N GLY A 376 -0.99 -14.48 9.47
CA GLY A 376 0.21 -13.66 9.70
C GLY A 376 1.08 -13.42 8.46
N ASP A 377 0.76 -13.94 7.29
CA ASP A 377 1.51 -13.64 6.06
C ASP A 377 1.40 -12.16 5.67
N ILE A 378 2.42 -11.68 4.96
CA ILE A 378 2.38 -10.42 4.20
C ILE A 378 2.41 -10.79 2.73
N ILE A 379 1.36 -10.44 2.00
CA ILE A 379 1.20 -10.76 0.58
C ILE A 379 1.21 -9.48 -0.22
N LEU A 380 2.12 -9.38 -1.18
CA LEU A 380 2.19 -8.28 -2.12
C LEU A 380 1.82 -8.77 -3.51
N ALA A 381 0.87 -8.10 -4.18
CA ALA A 381 0.47 -8.45 -5.55
C ALA A 381 0.66 -7.24 -6.47
N ASP A 382 1.52 -7.38 -7.49
CA ASP A 382 1.83 -6.31 -8.44
C ASP A 382 0.65 -6.01 -9.36
N GLN A 383 0.56 -4.76 -9.81
CA GLN A 383 -0.45 -4.37 -10.79
C GLN A 383 -0.29 -5.21 -12.08
N GLY A 384 -1.37 -5.82 -12.50
CA GLY A 384 -1.40 -6.76 -13.60
C GLY A 384 -2.19 -8.02 -13.26
N THR A 385 -1.90 -9.13 -13.93
CA THR A 385 -2.58 -10.42 -13.68
C THR A 385 -2.43 -10.87 -12.23
N SER A 386 -1.37 -10.46 -11.53
CA SER A 386 -1.16 -10.73 -10.10
C SER A 386 -2.23 -10.08 -9.22
N ALA A 387 -2.45 -8.76 -9.34
CA ALA A 387 -3.45 -8.04 -8.53
C ALA A 387 -4.87 -8.47 -8.91
N PHE A 388 -5.16 -8.57 -10.21
CA PHE A 388 -6.49 -8.95 -10.69
C PHE A 388 -6.86 -10.40 -10.35
N GLY A 389 -5.89 -11.31 -10.33
CA GLY A 389 -6.13 -12.70 -9.94
C GLY A 389 -6.25 -12.90 -8.42
N ALA A 390 -5.60 -12.04 -7.64
CA ALA A 390 -5.66 -12.11 -6.18
C ALA A 390 -7.03 -11.73 -5.59
N ILE A 391 -7.99 -11.27 -6.41
CA ILE A 391 -9.33 -10.88 -5.94
C ILE A 391 -10.04 -12.02 -5.23
N ASP A 392 -9.94 -13.25 -5.76
CA ASP A 392 -10.66 -14.42 -5.24
C ASP A 392 -9.95 -15.09 -4.05
N LEU A 393 -8.73 -14.68 -3.72
CA LEU A 393 -8.04 -15.19 -2.55
C LEU A 393 -8.82 -14.90 -1.27
N ARG A 394 -9.06 -15.92 -0.47
CA ARG A 394 -9.68 -15.80 0.85
C ARG A 394 -8.59 -15.79 1.91
N LEU A 395 -8.42 -14.66 2.57
CA LEU A 395 -7.32 -14.45 3.49
C LEU A 395 -7.69 -14.88 4.92
N PRO A 396 -6.82 -15.64 5.61
CA PRO A 396 -6.99 -15.94 7.03
C PRO A 396 -6.69 -14.70 7.90
N ALA A 397 -6.82 -14.86 9.21
CA ALA A 397 -6.52 -13.81 10.18
C ALA A 397 -5.11 -13.23 10.03
N ASP A 398 -4.97 -11.97 10.37
CA ASP A 398 -3.70 -11.23 10.50
C ASP A 398 -2.83 -11.16 9.23
N VAL A 399 -3.40 -11.45 8.08
CA VAL A 399 -2.73 -11.23 6.79
C VAL A 399 -2.71 -9.73 6.48
N ASN A 400 -1.52 -9.24 6.08
CA ASN A 400 -1.41 -7.93 5.45
C ASN A 400 -1.39 -8.16 3.93
N PHE A 401 -2.37 -7.59 3.24
CA PHE A 401 -2.44 -7.63 1.78
C PHE A 401 -2.07 -6.25 1.21
N ILE A 402 -1.02 -6.21 0.41
CA ILE A 402 -0.47 -4.98 -0.16
C ILE A 402 -0.62 -5.04 -1.68
N VAL A 403 -1.34 -4.08 -2.21
CA VAL A 403 -1.61 -3.91 -3.64
C VAL A 403 -1.71 -2.42 -3.93
N GLN A 404 -1.33 -2.00 -5.14
CA GLN A 404 -1.32 -0.57 -5.51
C GLN A 404 -2.14 -0.32 -6.80
N PRO A 405 -3.44 -0.64 -6.84
CA PRO A 405 -4.23 -0.59 -8.06
C PRO A 405 -4.70 0.82 -8.44
N LEU A 406 -4.71 1.78 -7.51
CA LEU A 406 -5.10 3.15 -7.79
C LEU A 406 -3.98 3.91 -8.51
N TRP A 407 -2.75 3.88 -7.97
CA TRP A 407 -1.60 4.47 -8.64
C TRP A 407 -1.13 3.60 -9.80
N GLY A 408 -1.16 2.27 -9.63
CA GLY A 408 -0.96 1.29 -10.68
C GLY A 408 0.45 1.21 -11.25
N SER A 409 1.47 1.62 -10.50
CA SER A 409 2.87 1.55 -10.95
C SER A 409 3.37 0.11 -10.89
N ILE A 410 3.61 -0.50 -12.06
CA ILE A 410 4.19 -1.85 -12.13
C ILE A 410 5.65 -1.85 -11.65
N GLY A 411 6.07 -2.97 -11.05
CA GLY A 411 7.39 -3.09 -10.42
C GLY A 411 7.41 -2.63 -8.95
N TYR A 412 6.32 -2.08 -8.43
CA TYR A 412 6.20 -1.62 -7.05
C TYR A 412 6.51 -2.72 -6.03
N THR A 413 6.02 -3.94 -6.24
CA THR A 413 5.97 -4.95 -5.19
C THR A 413 7.31 -5.52 -4.76
N LEU A 414 8.30 -5.63 -5.65
CA LEU A 414 9.62 -6.11 -5.27
C LEU A 414 10.27 -5.18 -4.24
N ALA A 415 10.35 -3.91 -4.54
CA ALA A 415 10.93 -2.95 -3.62
C ALA A 415 10.05 -2.74 -2.37
N ALA A 416 8.72 -2.73 -2.50
CA ALA A 416 7.81 -2.67 -1.37
C ALA A 416 7.96 -3.89 -0.43
N ALA A 417 8.25 -5.07 -0.97
CA ALA A 417 8.52 -6.27 -0.19
C ALA A 417 9.81 -6.16 0.62
N PHE A 418 10.85 -5.52 0.07
CA PHE A 418 12.08 -5.21 0.80
C PHE A 418 11.75 -4.38 2.04
N GLY A 419 10.94 -3.33 1.90
CA GLY A 419 10.48 -2.51 3.02
C GLY A 419 9.57 -3.27 4.00
N ALA A 420 8.62 -4.04 3.50
CA ALA A 420 7.71 -4.83 4.33
C ALA A 420 8.44 -5.91 5.16
N GLN A 421 9.45 -6.56 4.57
CA GLN A 421 10.29 -7.53 5.29
C GLN A 421 11.20 -6.84 6.31
N THR A 422 11.70 -5.63 6.02
CA THR A 422 12.42 -4.80 6.99
C THR A 422 11.55 -4.44 8.18
N ALA A 423 10.29 -4.03 7.92
CA ALA A 423 9.32 -3.71 8.96
C ALA A 423 8.92 -4.91 9.83
N CYS A 424 8.89 -6.10 9.23
CA CYS A 424 8.37 -7.32 9.86
C CYS A 424 9.31 -8.52 9.60
N PRO A 425 10.53 -8.54 10.17
CA PRO A 425 11.58 -9.51 9.83
C PRO A 425 11.19 -10.97 10.14
N ASN A 426 10.26 -11.18 11.07
CA ASN A 426 9.83 -12.51 11.50
C ASN A 426 8.56 -13.01 10.79
N ARG A 427 7.94 -12.19 9.92
CA ARG A 427 6.76 -12.58 9.16
C ARG A 427 7.18 -13.11 7.78
N ARG A 428 6.41 -14.04 7.28
CA ARG A 428 6.58 -14.57 5.93
C ARG A 428 6.04 -13.58 4.91
N VAL A 429 6.88 -13.17 3.96
CA VAL A 429 6.54 -12.22 2.87
C VAL A 429 6.43 -13.00 1.57
N ILE A 430 5.29 -12.90 0.90
CA ILE A 430 4.98 -13.54 -0.38
C ILE A 430 4.78 -12.45 -1.42
N VAL A 431 5.57 -12.48 -2.49
CA VAL A 431 5.50 -11.50 -3.59
C VAL A 431 4.98 -12.16 -4.84
N LEU A 432 3.93 -11.58 -5.42
CA LEU A 432 3.34 -11.98 -6.69
C LEU A 432 3.59 -10.85 -7.69
N THR A 433 4.47 -11.07 -8.64
CA THR A 433 4.84 -10.04 -9.63
C THR A 433 4.86 -10.62 -11.04
N GLY A 434 4.42 -9.85 -12.03
CA GLY A 434 4.57 -10.22 -13.43
C GLY A 434 6.02 -10.09 -13.91
N ASP A 435 6.39 -10.83 -14.94
CA ASP A 435 7.73 -10.77 -15.55
C ASP A 435 8.06 -9.35 -16.07
N GLY A 436 7.14 -8.66 -16.74
CA GLY A 436 7.34 -7.29 -17.18
C GLY A 436 7.45 -6.29 -16.03
N ALA A 437 6.66 -6.45 -14.98
CA ALA A 437 6.72 -5.63 -13.78
C ALA A 437 8.06 -5.80 -13.04
N ALA A 438 8.47 -7.05 -12.84
CA ALA A 438 9.70 -7.38 -12.14
C ALA A 438 10.96 -6.78 -12.81
N GLN A 439 10.97 -6.66 -14.16
CA GLN A 439 12.11 -6.07 -14.88
C GLN A 439 12.39 -4.62 -14.50
N LEU A 440 11.41 -3.87 -14.00
CA LEU A 440 11.58 -2.45 -13.66
C LEU A 440 12.38 -2.22 -12.37
N THR A 441 12.31 -3.15 -11.41
CA THR A 441 12.84 -2.93 -10.06
C THR A 441 13.62 -4.13 -9.51
N ILE A 442 14.01 -5.06 -10.36
CA ILE A 442 14.68 -6.33 -9.98
C ILE A 442 15.99 -6.11 -9.20
N GLN A 443 16.63 -4.94 -9.37
CA GLN A 443 17.87 -4.59 -8.69
C GLN A 443 17.74 -4.68 -7.17
N GLU A 444 16.53 -4.44 -6.63
CA GLU A 444 16.28 -4.51 -5.19
C GLU A 444 16.45 -5.91 -4.60
N LEU A 445 16.39 -6.94 -5.45
CA LEU A 445 16.75 -8.29 -5.05
C LEU A 445 18.19 -8.39 -4.53
N GLY A 446 19.11 -7.58 -5.08
CA GLY A 446 20.47 -7.46 -4.58
C GLY A 446 20.54 -6.93 -3.14
N SER A 447 19.71 -5.93 -2.81
CA SER A 447 19.57 -5.39 -1.45
C SER A 447 18.99 -6.43 -0.49
N MET A 448 17.96 -7.17 -0.91
CA MET A 448 17.39 -8.26 -0.12
C MET A 448 18.42 -9.35 0.19
N LEU A 449 19.25 -9.71 -0.78
CA LEU A 449 20.33 -10.70 -0.61
C LEU A 449 21.42 -10.20 0.33
N ARG A 450 21.83 -8.91 0.20
CA ARG A 450 22.78 -8.26 1.10
C ARG A 450 22.30 -8.32 2.56
N ASP A 451 21.02 -8.02 2.79
CA ASP A 451 20.43 -7.92 4.12
C ASP A 451 19.84 -9.26 4.60
N LYS A 452 20.13 -10.36 3.85
CA LYS A 452 19.70 -11.73 4.18
C LYS A 452 18.20 -11.87 4.41
N GLN A 453 17.42 -11.09 3.68
CA GLN A 453 15.97 -11.22 3.69
C GLN A 453 15.52 -12.52 3.01
N ARG A 454 14.34 -13.01 3.36
CA ARG A 454 13.84 -14.32 2.94
C ARG A 454 12.41 -14.29 2.36
N PRO A 455 12.08 -13.34 1.47
CA PRO A 455 10.79 -13.36 0.83
C PRO A 455 10.65 -14.57 -0.12
N ILE A 456 9.39 -14.98 -0.33
CA ILE A 456 9.02 -15.97 -1.35
C ILE A 456 8.48 -15.18 -2.54
N ILE A 457 9.22 -15.16 -3.64
CA ILE A 457 8.93 -14.36 -4.83
C ILE A 457 8.45 -15.28 -5.94
N LEU A 458 7.19 -15.11 -6.36
CA LEU A 458 6.61 -15.80 -7.52
C LEU A 458 6.56 -14.82 -8.70
N VAL A 459 7.39 -15.08 -9.71
CA VAL A 459 7.39 -14.33 -10.96
C VAL A 459 6.44 -15.01 -11.93
N LEU A 460 5.28 -14.39 -12.17
CA LEU A 460 4.27 -14.86 -13.12
C LEU A 460 4.74 -14.52 -14.53
N ASN A 461 5.41 -15.50 -15.15
CA ASN A 461 6.00 -15.34 -16.47
C ASN A 461 5.00 -15.77 -17.56
N ASN A 462 4.33 -14.79 -18.13
CA ASN A 462 3.44 -14.91 -19.29
C ASN A 462 4.01 -14.21 -20.53
N GLU A 463 5.32 -13.98 -20.54
CA GLU A 463 6.11 -13.44 -21.65
C GLU A 463 5.66 -12.05 -22.10
N GLY A 464 5.40 -11.15 -21.13
CA GLY A 464 5.17 -9.72 -21.36
C GLY A 464 3.89 -9.14 -20.78
N TYR A 465 3.37 -8.09 -21.40
CA TYR A 465 2.27 -7.28 -20.88
C TYR A 465 0.90 -7.85 -21.26
N THR A 466 0.47 -8.89 -20.53
CA THR A 466 -0.81 -9.59 -20.79
C THR A 466 -2.04 -8.70 -20.54
N VAL A 467 -1.95 -7.69 -19.67
CA VAL A 467 -3.04 -6.72 -19.45
C VAL A 467 -3.30 -5.93 -20.74
N GLU A 468 -2.26 -5.40 -21.36
CA GLU A 468 -2.34 -4.64 -22.62
C GLU A 468 -2.79 -5.53 -23.78
N ARG A 469 -2.35 -6.80 -23.81
CA ARG A 469 -2.87 -7.79 -24.77
C ARG A 469 -4.37 -7.95 -24.65
N ALA A 470 -4.87 -8.03 -23.41
CA ALA A 470 -6.30 -8.17 -23.16
C ALA A 470 -7.12 -6.90 -23.48
N ILE A 471 -6.52 -5.70 -23.34
CA ILE A 471 -7.22 -4.43 -23.55
C ILE A 471 -7.25 -4.05 -25.03
N HIS A 472 -6.16 -4.22 -25.80
CA HIS A 472 -6.08 -3.60 -27.13
C HIS A 472 -5.58 -4.52 -28.25
N GLY A 473 -5.12 -5.70 -27.98
CA GLY A 473 -4.73 -6.64 -29.03
C GLY A 473 -3.56 -7.54 -28.65
N PRO A 474 -3.72 -8.84 -28.82
CA PRO A 474 -2.78 -9.84 -28.33
C PRO A 474 -1.46 -9.87 -29.12
N GLU A 475 -1.47 -9.49 -30.40
CA GLU A 475 -0.35 -9.66 -31.35
C GLU A 475 0.56 -8.41 -31.46
N GLN A 476 0.29 -7.35 -30.67
CA GLN A 476 1.04 -6.13 -30.79
C GLN A 476 2.44 -6.26 -30.18
N ARG A 477 3.47 -5.89 -30.96
CA ARG A 477 4.88 -6.02 -30.57
C ARG A 477 5.25 -5.26 -29.28
N TYR A 478 4.56 -4.17 -28.96
CA TYR A 478 4.83 -3.42 -27.72
C TYR A 478 4.43 -4.18 -26.44
N ASN A 479 3.70 -5.29 -26.57
CA ASN A 479 3.38 -6.17 -25.43
C ASN A 479 4.51 -7.16 -25.11
N ASP A 480 5.46 -7.34 -26.03
CA ASP A 480 6.56 -8.27 -25.84
C ASP A 480 7.72 -7.58 -25.09
N ILE A 481 8.36 -8.34 -24.21
CA ILE A 481 9.52 -7.91 -23.44
C ILE A 481 10.73 -8.80 -23.71
N ALA A 482 11.91 -8.40 -23.28
CA ALA A 482 13.07 -9.25 -23.27
C ALA A 482 12.84 -10.46 -22.34
N LEU A 483 13.03 -11.66 -22.85
CA LEU A 483 12.90 -12.88 -22.05
C LEU A 483 14.15 -13.09 -21.19
N TRP A 484 13.98 -13.09 -19.88
CA TRP A 484 15.07 -13.25 -18.93
C TRP A 484 15.15 -14.68 -18.37
N ASN A 485 16.35 -15.08 -17.97
CA ASN A 485 16.56 -16.31 -17.21
C ASN A 485 16.40 -16.04 -15.72
N TRP A 486 15.15 -16.02 -15.26
CA TRP A 486 14.77 -15.63 -13.89
C TRP A 486 15.51 -16.40 -12.81
N THR A 487 15.72 -17.69 -13.00
CA THR A 487 16.38 -18.55 -12.00
C THR A 487 17.88 -18.27 -11.83
N GLN A 488 18.49 -17.50 -12.74
CA GLN A 488 19.90 -17.12 -12.65
C GLN A 488 20.12 -15.70 -12.09
N ILE A 489 19.04 -14.90 -11.95
CA ILE A 489 19.15 -13.50 -11.54
C ILE A 489 19.73 -13.33 -10.13
N PRO A 490 19.32 -14.07 -9.09
CA PRO A 490 19.92 -13.92 -7.76
C PRO A 490 21.43 -14.15 -7.75
N GLN A 491 21.93 -15.07 -8.57
CA GLN A 491 23.36 -15.34 -8.70
C GLN A 491 24.13 -14.20 -9.39
N ALA A 492 23.47 -13.48 -10.31
CA ALA A 492 24.07 -12.33 -10.98
C ALA A 492 24.11 -11.08 -10.07
N LEU A 493 23.21 -10.98 -9.11
CA LEU A 493 23.08 -9.82 -8.22
C LEU A 493 23.83 -9.95 -6.89
N SER A 494 24.46 -11.08 -6.61
CA SER A 494 25.22 -11.30 -5.38
C SER A 494 26.39 -12.24 -5.60
N LEU A 495 27.54 -11.93 -4.98
CA LEU A 495 28.72 -12.80 -5.02
C LEU A 495 28.56 -14.10 -4.22
N ALA A 496 27.67 -14.11 -3.23
CA ALA A 496 27.37 -15.27 -2.40
C ALA A 496 25.85 -15.35 -2.15
N PRO A 497 25.04 -15.64 -3.20
CA PRO A 497 23.60 -15.60 -3.09
C PRO A 497 23.10 -16.73 -2.20
N GLN A 498 22.37 -16.36 -1.15
CA GLN A 498 21.60 -17.29 -0.35
C GLN A 498 20.15 -17.31 -0.85
N ALA A 499 19.97 -17.80 -2.06
CA ALA A 499 18.67 -17.91 -2.71
C ALA A 499 18.49 -19.31 -3.28
N GLU A 500 17.26 -19.78 -3.27
CA GLU A 500 16.86 -20.98 -3.99
C GLU A 500 15.87 -20.60 -5.11
N CYS A 501 16.06 -21.22 -6.27
CA CYS A 501 15.34 -20.84 -7.48
C CYS A 501 14.70 -22.06 -8.15
N TRP A 502 13.45 -21.90 -8.58
CA TRP A 502 12.70 -22.94 -9.28
C TRP A 502 12.02 -22.36 -10.52
N ARG A 503 11.77 -23.24 -11.48
CA ARG A 503 10.90 -22.97 -12.63
C ARG A 503 9.83 -24.03 -12.66
N VAL A 504 8.55 -23.62 -12.69
CA VAL A 504 7.40 -24.50 -12.68
C VAL A 504 6.44 -24.17 -13.82
N SER A 505 5.86 -25.19 -14.43
CA SER A 505 4.86 -25.13 -15.50
C SER A 505 3.65 -26.02 -15.25
N GLU A 506 3.71 -26.84 -14.19
CA GLU A 506 2.67 -27.79 -13.81
C GLU A 506 2.18 -27.47 -12.39
N ALA A 507 0.89 -27.70 -12.14
CA ALA A 507 0.26 -27.36 -10.86
C ALA A 507 0.83 -28.18 -9.69
N GLU A 508 1.11 -29.45 -9.91
CA GLU A 508 1.69 -30.35 -8.91
C GLU A 508 3.11 -29.93 -8.55
N ALA A 509 3.92 -29.55 -9.55
CA ALA A 509 5.27 -29.06 -9.32
C ALA A 509 5.26 -27.75 -8.52
N LEU A 510 4.29 -26.85 -8.77
CA LEU A 510 4.10 -25.65 -7.96
C LEU A 510 3.77 -26.01 -6.50
N ALA A 511 2.84 -26.94 -6.27
CA ALA A 511 2.47 -27.35 -4.91
C ALA A 511 3.66 -27.93 -4.14
N GLU A 512 4.46 -28.80 -4.78
CA GLU A 512 5.69 -29.36 -4.18
C GLU A 512 6.73 -28.29 -3.84
N VAL A 513 6.92 -27.29 -4.72
CA VAL A 513 7.86 -26.19 -4.48
C VAL A 513 7.35 -25.31 -3.34
N LEU A 514 6.05 -24.99 -3.30
CA LEU A 514 5.45 -24.21 -2.22
C LEU A 514 5.61 -24.91 -0.86
N ASP A 515 5.44 -26.23 -0.79
CA ASP A 515 5.67 -27.00 0.44
C ASP A 515 7.14 -26.92 0.88
N LYS A 516 8.09 -26.98 -0.04
CA LYS A 516 9.51 -26.83 0.25
C LYS A 516 9.81 -25.45 0.82
N VAL A 517 9.40 -24.37 0.14
CA VAL A 517 9.70 -23.00 0.54
C VAL A 517 8.93 -22.54 1.77
N ALA A 518 7.87 -23.25 2.14
CA ALA A 518 7.09 -22.93 3.34
C ALA A 518 7.91 -22.90 4.65
N HIS A 519 9.01 -23.62 4.66
CA HIS A 519 9.93 -23.79 5.81
C HIS A 519 11.35 -23.27 5.54
N HIS A 520 11.55 -22.63 4.39
CA HIS A 520 12.87 -22.12 4.00
C HIS A 520 13.23 -20.86 4.77
N GLU A 521 14.52 -20.78 5.15
CA GLU A 521 15.10 -19.59 5.79
C GLU A 521 15.96 -18.77 4.80
N ARG A 522 15.67 -18.86 3.51
CA ARG A 522 16.39 -18.16 2.45
C ARG A 522 15.42 -17.50 1.51
N LEU A 523 15.90 -16.51 0.74
CA LEU A 523 15.14 -15.95 -0.37
C LEU A 523 14.79 -17.07 -1.36
N SER A 524 13.52 -17.13 -1.76
CA SER A 524 13.02 -18.11 -2.71
C SER A 524 12.46 -17.39 -3.94
N LEU A 525 12.98 -17.71 -5.14
CA LEU A 525 12.48 -17.18 -6.41
C LEU A 525 11.89 -18.32 -7.25
N ILE A 526 10.61 -18.23 -7.55
CA ILE A 526 9.85 -19.23 -8.30
C ILE A 526 9.36 -18.58 -9.59
N GLU A 527 9.93 -19.00 -10.72
CA GLU A 527 9.40 -18.64 -12.04
C GLU A 527 8.20 -19.53 -12.35
N VAL A 528 7.03 -18.94 -12.43
CA VAL A 528 5.74 -19.61 -12.72
C VAL A 528 5.39 -19.35 -14.17
N LYS A 529 5.47 -20.36 -15.03
CA LYS A 529 5.12 -20.24 -16.45
C LYS A 529 3.61 -20.33 -16.62
N LEU A 530 3.04 -19.29 -17.21
CA LEU A 530 1.61 -19.18 -17.53
C LEU A 530 1.41 -18.89 -19.02
N PRO A 531 0.27 -19.29 -19.61
CA PRO A 531 -0.02 -18.97 -21.02
C PRO A 531 -0.16 -17.44 -21.22
N LYS A 532 0.33 -16.93 -22.36
CA LYS A 532 0.33 -15.51 -22.71
C LYS A 532 -1.03 -14.83 -22.68
N ALA A 533 -2.08 -15.54 -23.06
CA ALA A 533 -3.42 -15.00 -23.21
C ALA A 533 -4.37 -15.41 -22.06
N ASP A 534 -3.87 -16.14 -21.07
CA ASP A 534 -4.68 -16.57 -19.94
C ASP A 534 -4.80 -15.43 -18.91
N ILE A 535 -6.02 -14.96 -18.67
CA ILE A 535 -6.31 -13.79 -17.84
C ILE A 535 -7.30 -14.11 -16.70
N PRO A 536 -7.14 -13.45 -15.54
CA PRO A 536 -8.10 -13.60 -14.45
C PRO A 536 -9.49 -13.02 -14.78
N PRO A 537 -10.57 -13.52 -14.14
CA PRO A 537 -11.94 -13.05 -14.38
C PRO A 537 -12.14 -11.55 -14.20
N LEU A 538 -11.53 -10.93 -13.19
CA LEU A 538 -11.63 -9.48 -12.97
C LEU A 538 -11.05 -8.69 -14.14
N LEU A 539 -9.90 -9.10 -14.68
CA LEU A 539 -9.30 -8.44 -15.84
C LEU A 539 -10.20 -8.58 -17.07
N SER A 540 -10.77 -9.77 -17.31
CA SER A 540 -11.74 -9.98 -18.40
C SER A 540 -12.99 -9.08 -18.28
N ALA A 541 -13.49 -8.87 -17.07
CA ALA A 541 -14.62 -7.97 -16.84
C ALA A 541 -14.24 -6.50 -17.08
N LEU A 542 -13.05 -6.07 -16.62
CA LEU A 542 -12.53 -4.72 -16.81
C LEU A 542 -12.33 -4.40 -18.29
N THR A 543 -11.72 -5.31 -19.07
CA THR A 543 -11.48 -5.11 -20.51
C THR A 543 -12.78 -4.93 -21.28
N LYS A 544 -13.78 -5.74 -21.00
CA LYS A 544 -15.13 -5.60 -21.60
C LYS A 544 -15.79 -4.25 -21.27
N ALA A 545 -15.64 -3.78 -20.03
CA ALA A 545 -16.18 -2.48 -19.64
C ALA A 545 -15.45 -1.31 -20.32
N LEU A 546 -14.12 -1.40 -20.47
CA LEU A 546 -13.32 -0.41 -21.19
C LEU A 546 -13.66 -0.37 -22.68
N GLU A 547 -13.81 -1.51 -23.33
CA GLU A 547 -14.26 -1.61 -24.74
C GLU A 547 -15.63 -0.97 -24.92
N ALA A 548 -16.59 -1.28 -24.07
CA ALA A 548 -17.94 -0.71 -24.13
C ALA A 548 -17.91 0.82 -23.98
N ARG A 549 -17.05 1.35 -23.11
CA ARG A 549 -16.90 2.81 -22.88
C ARG A 549 -16.20 3.52 -24.03
N ASN A 550 -15.20 2.89 -24.66
CA ASN A 550 -14.47 3.48 -25.80
C ASN A 550 -15.29 3.48 -27.09
N ASN A 551 -16.34 2.64 -27.16
CA ASN A 551 -17.24 2.53 -28.29
C ASN A 551 -18.53 3.36 -28.10
N ALA A 552 -18.73 3.99 -26.95
CA ALA A 552 -19.86 4.88 -26.63
C ALA A 552 -19.50 6.35 -26.81
#